data_1f56a9303fb7313b6f7f9200b64a6724
#
_entry.id   1f56a9303fb7313b6f7f9200b64a6724
#
_cell.length_a   1.000
_cell.length_b   1.000
_cell.length_c   1.000
_cell.angle_alpha   90.00
_cell.angle_beta   90.00
_cell.angle_gamma   90.00
#
_symmetry.space_group_name_H-M   'P 1'
#
loop_
_entity.id
_entity.type
_entity.pdbx_description
1 polymer ?
#
loop_
_entity_poly.entity_id
_entity_poly.type
_entity_poly.pdbx_seq_one_letter_code
_entity_poly.pdbx_strand_id
1 'polypeptide(L)'
;MSADLASRLFIYIGISSCIGRLLSGLLCNIRHVNPFMVCMVGLILDGLSTIFLSETKNYGQLIGFAFSYGLADGLTIGTFNITLLRCVEPSKRASAFGLCALFGGITIATGPPLAGTLLQTVNMARLSSIISPSSPAVCQ
;
A
#
# COMPACT_ATOMS: atom_id res chain seq x y z
N MET A 1 20.52 -2.00 1.97
CA MET A 1 19.68 -3.03 1.32
C MET A 1 20.17 -3.22 -0.10
N SER A 2 20.49 -4.45 -0.50
CA SER A 2 20.91 -4.74 -1.87
C SER A 2 19.71 -4.61 -2.81
N ALA A 3 19.92 -4.08 -4.02
CA ALA A 3 18.86 -3.89 -5.03
C ALA A 3 18.12 -5.21 -5.35
N ASP A 4 18.81 -6.33 -5.29
CA ASP A 4 18.24 -7.67 -5.50
C ASP A 4 17.19 -8.05 -4.45
N LEU A 5 17.36 -7.60 -3.21
CA LEU A 5 16.41 -7.86 -2.13
C LEU A 5 15.11 -7.10 -2.34
N ALA A 6 15.20 -5.83 -2.74
CA ALA A 6 14.05 -5.00 -3.05
C ALA A 6 13.26 -5.57 -4.24
N SER A 7 13.96 -5.99 -5.29
CA SER A 7 13.36 -6.60 -6.47
C SER A 7 12.54 -7.86 -6.14
N ARG A 8 13.08 -8.74 -5.31
CA ARG A 8 12.37 -9.96 -4.86
C ARG A 8 11.12 -9.64 -4.05
N LEU A 9 11.17 -8.63 -3.17
CA LEU A 9 10.01 -8.19 -2.40
C LEU A 9 8.87 -7.69 -3.32
N PHE A 10 9.18 -6.93 -4.36
CA PHE A 10 8.19 -6.47 -5.33
C PHE A 10 7.51 -7.63 -6.07
N ILE A 11 8.25 -8.69 -6.38
CA ILE A 11 7.69 -9.89 -7.02
C ILE A 11 6.68 -10.56 -6.06
N TYR A 12 7.02 -10.73 -4.78
CA TYR A 12 6.11 -11.32 -3.80
C TYR A 12 4.85 -10.49 -3.59
N ILE A 13 4.96 -9.17 -3.51
CA ILE A 13 3.81 -8.25 -3.43
C ILE A 13 2.94 -8.39 -4.68
N GLY A 14 3.53 -8.42 -5.88
CA GLY A 14 2.80 -8.55 -7.14
C GLY A 14 2.00 -9.86 -7.23
N ILE A 15 2.62 -10.99 -6.91
CA ILE A 15 1.96 -12.31 -6.91
C ILE A 15 0.82 -12.34 -5.90
N SER A 16 1.08 -11.85 -4.69
CA SER A 16 0.08 -11.80 -3.62
C SER A 16 -1.10 -10.89 -3.98
N SER A 17 -0.85 -9.74 -4.60
CA SER A 17 -1.88 -8.83 -5.10
C SER A 17 -2.74 -9.47 -6.20
N CYS A 18 -2.16 -10.26 -7.10
CA CYS A 18 -2.92 -11.03 -8.09
C CYS A 18 -3.87 -12.03 -7.42
N ILE A 19 -3.39 -12.76 -6.43
CA ILE A 19 -4.22 -13.71 -5.65
C ILE A 19 -5.34 -12.96 -4.93
N GLY A 20 -5.04 -11.81 -4.31
CA GLY A 20 -6.03 -10.97 -3.64
C GLY A 20 -7.15 -10.51 -4.58
N ARG A 21 -6.82 -10.12 -5.81
CA ARG A 21 -7.82 -9.73 -6.83
C ARG A 21 -8.72 -10.89 -7.26
N LEU A 22 -8.17 -12.08 -7.41
CA LEU A 22 -8.96 -13.28 -7.69
C LEU A 22 -9.90 -13.61 -6.53
N LEU A 23 -9.41 -13.56 -5.30
CA LEU A 23 -10.21 -13.77 -4.09
C LEU A 23 -11.32 -12.73 -3.96
N SER A 24 -11.06 -11.45 -4.25
CA SER A 24 -12.09 -10.41 -4.22
C SER A 24 -13.22 -10.70 -5.22
N GLY A 25 -12.86 -11.19 -6.42
CA GLY A 25 -13.84 -11.62 -7.44
C GLY A 25 -14.73 -12.76 -6.94
N LEU A 26 -14.13 -13.77 -6.30
CA LEU A 26 -14.86 -14.90 -5.72
C LEU A 26 -15.75 -14.45 -4.55
N LEU A 27 -15.24 -13.65 -3.63
CA LEU A 27 -15.98 -13.13 -2.47
C LEU A 27 -17.18 -12.27 -2.90
N CYS A 28 -16.99 -11.38 -3.87
CA CYS A 28 -18.06 -10.52 -4.38
C CYS A 28 -19.09 -11.25 -5.23
N ASN A 29 -18.80 -12.48 -5.68
CA ASN A 29 -19.75 -13.34 -6.36
C ASN A 29 -20.73 -14.03 -5.40
N ILE A 30 -20.41 -14.09 -4.10
CA ILE A 30 -21.27 -14.65 -3.06
C ILE A 30 -22.44 -13.67 -2.82
N ARG A 31 -23.66 -14.15 -3.04
CA ARG A 31 -24.92 -13.36 -3.02
C ARG A 31 -25.21 -12.62 -1.70
N HIS A 32 -24.56 -13.02 -0.59
CA HIS A 32 -24.77 -12.47 0.74
C HIS A 32 -23.70 -11.46 1.19
N VAL A 33 -22.64 -11.25 0.40
CA VAL A 33 -21.53 -10.38 0.78
C VAL A 33 -21.68 -9.02 0.09
N ASN A 34 -21.80 -7.97 0.90
CA ASN A 34 -21.79 -6.60 0.39
C ASN A 34 -20.36 -6.22 -0.02
N PRO A 35 -20.11 -5.83 -1.28
CA PRO A 35 -18.78 -5.44 -1.75
C PRO A 35 -18.16 -4.33 -0.90
N PHE A 36 -18.99 -3.44 -0.37
CA PHE A 36 -18.56 -2.35 0.51
C PHE A 36 -17.90 -2.85 1.81
N MET A 37 -18.48 -3.90 2.43
CA MET A 37 -17.90 -4.52 3.62
C MET A 37 -16.54 -5.16 3.34
N VAL A 38 -16.39 -5.82 2.20
CA VAL A 38 -15.11 -6.43 1.79
C VAL A 38 -14.04 -5.37 1.57
N CYS A 39 -14.41 -4.24 0.97
CA CYS A 39 -13.52 -3.11 0.78
C CYS A 39 -13.05 -2.51 2.13
N MET A 40 -13.96 -2.33 3.09
CA MET A 40 -13.62 -1.83 4.42
C MET A 40 -12.67 -2.78 5.16
N VAL A 41 -12.92 -4.07 5.11
CA VAL A 41 -12.02 -5.08 5.71
C VAL A 41 -10.65 -5.05 5.03
N GLY A 42 -10.59 -4.92 3.71
CA GLY A 42 -9.35 -4.79 2.96
C GLY A 42 -8.53 -3.58 3.41
N LEU A 43 -9.15 -2.41 3.55
CA LEU A 43 -8.49 -1.18 4.03
C LEU A 43 -7.98 -1.31 5.48
N ILE A 44 -8.73 -1.97 6.36
CA ILE A 44 -8.29 -2.21 7.74
C ILE A 44 -7.07 -3.14 7.75
N LEU A 45 -7.08 -4.21 6.95
CA LEU A 45 -5.95 -5.12 6.83
C LEU A 45 -4.71 -4.43 6.25
N ASP A 46 -4.89 -3.54 5.29
CA ASP A 46 -3.82 -2.75 4.69
C ASP A 46 -3.17 -1.81 5.73
N GLY A 47 -3.99 -1.11 6.50
CA GLY A 47 -3.52 -0.26 7.60
C GLY A 47 -2.80 -1.04 8.69
N LEU A 48 -3.33 -2.18 9.12
CA LEU A 48 -2.68 -3.07 10.09
C LEU A 48 -1.34 -3.60 9.58
N SER A 49 -1.27 -4.03 8.32
CA SER A 49 -0.04 -4.49 7.70
C SER A 49 1.05 -3.40 7.71
N THR A 50 0.66 -2.14 7.44
CA THR A 50 1.58 -1.00 7.45
C THR A 50 2.13 -0.72 8.85
N ILE A 51 1.31 -0.86 9.90
CA ILE A 51 1.76 -0.71 11.30
C ILE A 51 2.77 -1.80 11.64
N PHE A 52 2.51 -3.04 11.27
CA PHE A 52 3.44 -4.16 11.49
C PHE A 52 4.80 -3.97 10.80
N LEU A 53 4.85 -3.29 9.66
CA LEU A 53 6.10 -2.96 8.98
C LEU A 53 7.04 -2.13 9.86
N SER A 54 6.51 -1.22 10.68
CA SER A 54 7.29 -0.35 11.56
C SER A 54 8.10 -1.12 12.63
N GLU A 55 7.63 -2.30 13.03
CA GLU A 55 8.28 -3.15 14.04
C GLU A 55 9.22 -4.21 13.44
N THR A 56 9.27 -4.34 12.13
CA THR A 56 9.93 -5.45 11.44
C THR A 56 11.45 -5.26 11.38
N LYS A 57 12.19 -6.09 12.11
CA LYS A 57 13.67 -6.10 12.11
C LYS A 57 14.27 -7.31 11.38
N ASN A 58 13.49 -8.35 11.10
CA ASN A 58 13.94 -9.60 10.51
C ASN A 58 13.47 -9.77 9.06
N TYR A 59 14.36 -10.30 8.22
CA TYR A 59 14.07 -10.55 6.80
C TYR A 59 12.86 -11.47 6.56
N GLY A 60 12.70 -12.51 7.37
CA GLY A 60 11.53 -13.40 7.27
C GLY A 60 10.21 -12.73 7.56
N GLN A 61 10.19 -11.79 8.51
CA GLN A 61 9.01 -10.97 8.82
C GLN A 61 8.67 -10.02 7.66
N LEU A 62 9.69 -9.50 6.96
CA LEU A 62 9.51 -8.61 5.83
C LEU A 62 8.82 -9.31 4.64
N ILE A 63 9.14 -10.59 4.39
CA ILE A 63 8.45 -11.39 3.36
C ILE A 63 6.99 -11.63 3.75
N GLY A 64 6.73 -12.01 5.01
CA GLY A 64 5.38 -12.19 5.53
C GLY A 64 4.53 -10.91 5.41
N PHE A 65 5.13 -9.75 5.73
CA PHE A 65 4.52 -8.45 5.54
C PHE A 65 4.20 -8.19 4.06
N ALA A 66 5.16 -8.40 3.15
CA ALA A 66 4.97 -8.17 1.71
C ALA A 66 3.81 -9.01 1.15
N PHE A 67 3.69 -10.26 1.62
CA PHE A 67 2.61 -11.15 1.22
C PHE A 67 1.25 -10.68 1.77
N SER A 68 1.18 -10.34 3.05
CA SER A 68 -0.05 -9.86 3.71
C SER A 68 -0.52 -8.53 3.12
N TYR A 69 0.40 -7.60 2.91
CA TYR A 69 0.14 -6.31 2.29
C TYR A 69 -0.39 -6.47 0.86
N GLY A 70 0.31 -7.26 0.03
CA GLY A 70 -0.13 -7.49 -1.35
C GLY A 70 -1.50 -8.15 -1.44
N LEU A 71 -1.84 -9.07 -0.52
CA LEU A 71 -3.15 -9.68 -0.46
C LEU A 71 -4.25 -8.66 -0.11
N ALA A 72 -4.03 -7.83 0.90
CA ALA A 72 -4.95 -6.79 1.34
C ALA A 72 -5.17 -5.74 0.24
N ASP A 73 -4.10 -5.26 -0.39
CA ASP A 73 -4.14 -4.35 -1.53
C ASP A 73 -4.93 -4.93 -2.70
N GLY A 74 -4.66 -6.20 -3.05
CA GLY A 74 -5.39 -6.91 -4.10
C GLY A 74 -6.89 -7.04 -3.81
N LEU A 75 -7.27 -7.35 -2.58
CA LEU A 75 -8.66 -7.39 -2.14
C LEU A 75 -9.33 -6.03 -2.26
N THR A 76 -8.69 -4.98 -1.79
CA THR A 76 -9.21 -3.61 -1.81
C THR A 76 -9.44 -3.11 -3.24
N ILE A 77 -8.42 -3.22 -4.10
CA ILE A 77 -8.52 -2.77 -5.50
C ILE A 77 -9.52 -3.62 -6.29
N GLY A 78 -9.51 -4.94 -6.09
CA GLY A 78 -10.43 -5.84 -6.76
C GLY A 78 -11.90 -5.54 -6.40
N THR A 79 -12.18 -5.37 -5.12
CA THR A 79 -13.53 -5.04 -4.64
C THR A 79 -13.98 -3.66 -5.08
N PHE A 80 -13.07 -2.67 -5.08
CA PHE A 80 -13.36 -1.32 -5.58
C PHE A 80 -13.78 -1.34 -7.04
N ASN A 81 -13.07 -2.07 -7.90
CA ASN A 81 -13.42 -2.21 -9.32
C ASN A 81 -14.78 -2.85 -9.52
N ILE A 82 -15.11 -3.90 -8.76
CA ILE A 82 -16.42 -4.57 -8.82
C ILE A 82 -17.54 -3.64 -8.36
N THR A 83 -17.31 -2.90 -7.29
CA THR A 83 -18.26 -1.92 -6.76
C THR A 83 -18.53 -0.82 -7.78
N LEU A 84 -17.49 -0.31 -8.42
CA LEU A 84 -17.60 0.68 -9.49
C LEU A 84 -18.45 0.17 -10.65
N LEU A 85 -18.21 -1.06 -11.10
CA LEU A 85 -18.98 -1.70 -12.17
C LEU A 85 -20.45 -1.90 -11.81
N ARG A 86 -20.76 -2.11 -10.53
CA ARG A 86 -22.16 -2.25 -10.07
C ARG A 86 -22.89 -0.92 -9.94
N CYS A 87 -22.15 0.14 -9.55
CA CYS A 87 -22.75 1.47 -9.33
C CYS A 87 -22.97 2.26 -10.63
N VAL A 88 -22.25 1.93 -11.72
CA VAL A 88 -22.28 2.67 -12.96
C VAL A 88 -23.13 1.95 -14.02
N GLU A 89 -23.96 2.73 -14.72
CA GLU A 89 -24.80 2.27 -15.82
C GLU A 89 -23.94 1.62 -16.94
N PRO A 90 -24.40 0.54 -17.57
CA PRO A 90 -23.62 -0.22 -18.56
C PRO A 90 -23.00 0.62 -19.68
N SER A 91 -23.70 1.68 -20.11
CA SER A 91 -23.26 2.57 -21.19
C SER A 91 -22.08 3.47 -20.80
N LYS A 92 -21.86 3.74 -19.48
CA LYS A 92 -20.83 4.65 -18.96
C LYS A 92 -19.70 3.94 -18.22
N ARG A 93 -19.71 2.60 -18.14
CA ARG A 93 -18.73 1.81 -17.41
C ARG A 93 -17.30 2.02 -17.91
N ALA A 94 -17.10 2.07 -19.21
CA ALA A 94 -15.79 2.26 -19.81
C ALA A 94 -15.17 3.62 -19.43
N SER A 95 -15.97 4.69 -19.50
CA SER A 95 -15.53 6.04 -19.11
C SER A 95 -15.20 6.14 -17.62
N ALA A 96 -16.05 5.56 -16.76
CA ALA A 96 -15.83 5.57 -15.32
C ALA A 96 -14.56 4.79 -14.94
N PHE A 97 -14.35 3.64 -15.57
CA PHE A 97 -13.14 2.83 -15.34
C PHE A 97 -11.86 3.55 -15.82
N GLY A 98 -11.91 4.19 -16.98
CA GLY A 98 -10.81 5.01 -17.50
C GLY A 98 -10.45 6.16 -16.58
N LEU A 99 -11.46 6.86 -16.04
CA LEU A 99 -11.24 7.97 -15.10
C LEU A 99 -10.62 7.49 -13.79
N CYS A 100 -11.12 6.39 -13.23
CA CYS A 100 -10.54 5.78 -12.01
C CYS A 100 -9.12 5.27 -12.24
N ALA A 101 -8.82 4.67 -13.39
CA ALA A 101 -7.49 4.23 -13.75
C ALA A 101 -6.51 5.41 -13.88
N LEU A 102 -6.97 6.54 -14.42
CA LEU A 102 -6.18 7.76 -14.54
C LEU A 102 -5.81 8.34 -13.17
N PHE A 103 -6.79 8.50 -12.28
CA PHE A 103 -6.52 8.98 -10.92
C PHE A 103 -5.65 7.99 -10.13
N GLY A 104 -5.90 6.69 -10.26
CA GLY A 104 -5.09 5.65 -9.66
C GLY A 104 -3.64 5.67 -10.16
N GLY A 105 -3.44 5.86 -11.46
CA GLY A 105 -2.12 6.00 -12.08
C GLY A 105 -1.34 7.21 -11.55
N ILE A 106 -1.99 8.36 -11.42
CA ILE A 106 -1.38 9.58 -10.84
C ILE A 106 -0.98 9.32 -9.38
N THR A 107 -1.84 8.69 -8.58
CA THR A 107 -1.55 8.37 -7.17
C THR A 107 -0.37 7.42 -7.03
N ILE A 108 -0.31 6.38 -7.86
CA ILE A 108 0.79 5.41 -7.88
C ILE A 108 2.10 6.07 -8.33
N ALA A 109 2.05 6.97 -9.31
CA ALA A 109 3.23 7.68 -9.81
C ALA A 109 3.79 8.68 -8.79
N THR A 110 2.92 9.35 -8.01
CA THR A 110 3.34 10.37 -7.02
C THR A 110 3.66 9.77 -5.64
N GLY A 111 3.09 8.63 -5.29
CA GLY A 111 3.25 7.99 -3.98
C GLY A 111 4.71 7.70 -3.60
N PRO A 112 5.46 6.91 -4.38
CA PRO A 112 6.85 6.57 -4.08
C PRO A 112 7.80 7.77 -3.97
N PRO A 113 7.79 8.77 -4.87
CA PRO A 113 8.67 9.93 -4.71
C PRO A 113 8.32 10.79 -3.50
N LEU A 114 7.02 10.96 -3.16
CA LEU A 114 6.60 11.66 -1.95
C LEU A 114 7.06 10.93 -0.68
N ALA A 115 6.89 9.62 -0.61
CA ALA A 115 7.37 8.82 0.51
C ALA A 115 8.89 8.89 0.66
N GLY A 116 9.63 8.86 -0.45
CA GLY A 116 11.09 9.00 -0.47
C GLY A 116 11.57 10.36 0.06
N THR A 117 10.96 11.44 -0.37
CA THR A 117 11.31 12.80 0.09
C THR A 117 10.96 13.00 1.56
N LEU A 118 9.82 12.51 2.04
CA LEU A 118 9.44 12.56 3.45
C LEU A 118 10.42 11.79 4.32
N LEU A 119 10.83 10.59 3.93
CA LEU A 119 11.83 9.80 4.65
C LEU A 119 13.18 10.50 4.73
N GLN A 120 13.63 11.11 3.63
CA GLN A 120 14.87 11.89 3.62
C GLN A 120 14.78 13.10 4.55
N THR A 121 13.67 13.84 4.53
CA THR A 121 13.47 15.01 5.39
C THR A 121 13.43 14.62 6.87
N VAL A 122 12.74 13.54 7.22
CA VAL A 122 12.69 13.03 8.60
C VAL A 122 14.07 12.55 9.07
N ASN A 123 14.82 11.85 8.22
CA ASN A 123 16.18 11.41 8.55
C ASN A 123 17.14 12.60 8.73
N MET A 124 17.05 13.62 7.88
CA MET A 124 17.86 14.85 8.03
C MET A 124 17.49 15.61 9.30
N ALA A 125 16.20 15.71 9.64
CA ALA A 125 15.77 16.34 10.88
C ALA A 125 16.27 15.57 12.12
N ARG A 126 16.24 14.23 12.10
CA ARG A 126 16.82 13.40 13.17
C ARG A 126 18.32 13.58 13.30
N LEU A 127 19.06 13.59 12.18
CA LEU A 127 20.49 13.82 12.19
C LEU A 127 20.84 15.20 12.74
N SER A 128 20.11 16.26 12.36
CA SER A 128 20.33 17.60 12.89
C SER A 128 20.03 17.70 14.40
N SER A 129 19.01 16.99 14.88
CA SER A 129 18.71 16.95 16.33
C SER A 129 19.74 16.15 17.15
N ILE A 130 20.42 15.19 16.53
CA ILE A 130 21.50 14.42 17.20
C ILE A 130 22.81 15.21 17.18
N ILE A 131 23.09 15.99 16.14
CA ILE A 131 24.31 16.79 16.00
C ILE A 131 24.24 18.08 16.82
N SER A 132 23.02 18.57 17.13
CA SER A 132 22.79 19.81 17.89
C SER A 132 22.85 19.74 19.44
N PRO A 133 22.99 18.62 20.15
CA PRO A 133 23.03 18.62 21.59
C PRO A 133 24.44 18.71 22.21
N SER A 134 25.46 19.08 21.48
CA SER A 134 26.80 19.24 22.07
C SER A 134 27.49 20.52 21.65
N SER A 135 26.93 21.64 22.10
CA SER A 135 27.71 22.87 22.39
C SER A 135 27.09 23.64 23.52
N PRO A 136 27.44 23.30 24.77
CA PRO A 136 27.53 24.32 25.77
C PRO A 136 29.01 24.51 26.19
N ALA A 137 29.47 25.73 26.02
CA ALA A 137 30.48 26.35 26.84
C ALA A 137 31.91 25.76 26.84
N VAL A 138 32.75 26.26 25.95
CA VAL A 138 34.10 26.63 26.35
C VAL A 138 34.29 28.12 25.98
N CYS A 139 33.88 28.94 26.90
CA CYS A 139 34.37 30.31 27.08
C CYS A 139 34.37 30.60 28.58
N GLN A 140 35.47 30.28 29.26
CA GLN A 140 36.08 31.05 30.33
C GLN A 140 37.50 30.53 30.55
#